data_9b83bf4b1999d7ac599ab7cc63c3e9ca
#
_entry.id   9b83bf4b1999d7ac599ab7cc63c3e9ca
#
_cell.length_a   1.000
_cell.length_b   1.000
_cell.length_c   1.000
_cell.angle_alpha   90.00
_cell.angle_beta   90.00
_cell.angle_gamma   90.00
#
_symmetry.space_group_name_H-M   'P 1'
#
loop_
_entity.id
_entity.type
_entity.pdbx_description
1 polymer ?
#
loop_
_entity_poly.entity_id
_entity_poly.type
_entity_poly.pdbx_seq_one_letter_code
_entity_poly.pdbx_strand_id
1 'polypeptide(L)'
;QELRMSLQEALGIRFNSPVYNAVTDYATPVSIPYEIYGTQSENAYVDLFTAYNMEVKIDKASSTLIATMKEGATEGNILLLASAGNNTVLKPIYFTYGTAILDDPLYQGHVGPIQLKGTQMDIEMQISANIFYQVSTENEWITYKGTRALITTTHAFTILANETGDERSGKIIFSNSLYNISSSIDVIQEAKEVEAKGGISTAADLVNFAKAVNNGTSTSRWQNDAGEIVLLNDIDMSSVTSWTPIGDIEASNYTTAEPYVSIHPFTGTFNGQGHAIKNLNCSADITNGGLAYGLFGSIENATIKNLVLGDASTTITWMMSGTASKYTVIAPLVCFAKKSVIEGCTNYYNIDFTADNKSGEFNALSGLVGTIVNTTIGGESKAQGCSNRGFVRTGRISNTANGGTGMQTAGICAFMAKAEGGKLNYCTNYGNISCPSGRTGGIVATLMYGNIYNCDNRGTIEDDKVGQHEGKEASVTYNYKRMGGIVGGTDDLKTKPEYTVESCTNYGNVMTHLSVRTGGIIGHSN
;
A
#
# COMPACT_ATOMS: atom_id res chain seq x y z
N GLN A 1 -43.51 -2.50 12.12
CA GLN A 1 -43.40 -1.05 11.85
C GLN A 1 -43.75 -0.32 13.13
N GLU A 2 -42.78 0.01 13.99
CA GLU A 2 -42.97 0.92 15.10
C GLU A 2 -43.06 2.35 14.53
N LEU A 3 -44.25 2.95 14.66
CA LEU A 3 -44.45 4.38 14.47
C LEU A 3 -43.74 5.12 15.62
N ARG A 4 -42.49 5.52 15.45
CA ARG A 4 -41.88 6.55 16.29
C ARG A 4 -42.46 7.90 15.87
N MET A 5 -43.51 8.34 16.51
CA MET A 5 -43.92 9.74 16.48
C MET A 5 -42.87 10.54 17.24
N SER A 6 -41.97 11.22 16.54
CA SER A 6 -41.16 12.28 17.13
C SER A 6 -42.16 13.43 17.46
N LEU A 7 -42.37 13.68 18.74
CA LEU A 7 -42.98 14.95 19.17
C LEU A 7 -42.00 16.08 18.76
N GLN A 8 -42.31 16.74 17.66
CA GLN A 8 -41.61 17.95 17.28
C GLN A 8 -42.07 19.05 18.27
N GLU A 9 -41.12 19.57 19.06
CA GLU A 9 -41.42 20.69 19.94
C GLU A 9 -41.86 21.90 19.10
N ALA A 10 -42.89 22.63 19.60
CA ALA A 10 -43.41 23.80 18.86
C ALA A 10 -42.42 24.96 18.86
N LEU A 11 -41.66 25.14 19.94
CA LEU A 11 -40.67 26.18 20.11
C LEU A 11 -39.67 25.76 21.21
N GLY A 12 -38.37 26.01 21.00
CA GLY A 12 -37.30 25.80 21.98
C GLY A 12 -36.12 26.72 21.77
N ILE A 13 -35.30 26.86 22.82
CA ILE A 13 -33.97 27.53 22.77
C ILE A 13 -32.93 26.54 23.22
N ARG A 14 -31.84 26.43 22.50
CA ARG A 14 -30.67 25.69 22.95
C ARG A 14 -29.40 26.54 22.82
N PHE A 15 -28.45 26.26 23.69
CA PHE A 15 -27.12 26.82 23.66
C PHE A 15 -26.13 25.71 23.30
N ASN A 16 -25.11 26.04 22.51
CA ASN A 16 -24.00 25.12 22.25
C ASN A 16 -22.97 25.17 23.39
N SER A 17 -23.43 25.36 24.62
CA SER A 17 -22.58 25.60 25.78
C SER A 17 -23.24 24.97 27.02
N PRO A 18 -22.47 24.68 28.09
CA PRO A 18 -23.03 24.28 29.36
C PRO A 18 -23.95 25.37 29.92
N VAL A 19 -24.90 24.94 30.75
CA VAL A 19 -25.83 25.87 31.43
C VAL A 19 -25.10 26.77 32.41
N TYR A 20 -23.93 26.35 32.92
CA TYR A 20 -23.06 27.08 33.82
C TYR A 20 -21.83 27.57 33.07
N ASN A 21 -21.49 28.87 33.19
CA ASN A 21 -20.38 29.49 32.51
C ASN A 21 -19.44 30.18 33.49
N ALA A 22 -18.16 29.96 33.38
CA ALA A 22 -17.17 30.68 34.14
C ALA A 22 -16.99 32.11 33.61
N VAL A 23 -16.82 33.07 34.51
CA VAL A 23 -16.39 34.43 34.23
C VAL A 23 -15.07 34.64 34.95
N THR A 24 -14.00 34.93 34.20
CA THR A 24 -12.65 35.02 34.75
C THR A 24 -12.25 36.43 35.14
N ASP A 25 -12.95 37.42 34.60
CA ASP A 25 -12.81 38.86 34.95
C ASP A 25 -14.13 39.59 34.66
N TYR A 26 -14.27 40.78 35.28
CA TYR A 26 -15.49 41.59 35.16
C TYR A 26 -15.53 42.48 33.91
N ALA A 27 -14.44 42.62 33.18
CA ALA A 27 -14.35 43.51 32.02
C ALA A 27 -14.62 42.77 30.70
N THR A 28 -14.34 41.47 30.66
CA THR A 28 -14.46 40.66 29.43
C THR A 28 -15.85 40.05 29.31
N PRO A 29 -16.63 40.40 28.27
CA PRO A 29 -17.94 39.83 28.07
C PRO A 29 -17.85 38.37 27.61
N VAL A 30 -18.72 37.51 28.12
CA VAL A 30 -18.91 36.13 27.64
C VAL A 30 -19.92 36.16 26.50
N SER A 31 -19.54 35.58 25.36
CA SER A 31 -20.39 35.47 24.17
C SER A 31 -20.92 34.05 24.04
N ILE A 32 -22.22 33.86 24.07
CA ILE A 32 -22.88 32.58 24.05
C ILE A 32 -23.84 32.52 22.85
N PRO A 33 -23.50 31.78 21.79
CA PRO A 33 -24.42 31.52 20.67
C PRO A 33 -25.64 30.72 21.13
N TYR A 34 -26.82 31.08 20.62
CA TYR A 34 -28.06 30.35 20.86
C TYR A 34 -28.74 30.01 19.54
N GLU A 35 -29.53 28.97 19.55
CA GLU A 35 -30.36 28.54 18.43
C GLU A 35 -31.81 28.41 18.89
N ILE A 36 -32.73 28.91 18.05
CA ILE A 36 -34.16 28.69 18.22
C ILE A 36 -34.56 27.52 17.31
N TYR A 37 -35.23 26.55 17.85
CA TYR A 37 -35.70 25.38 17.12
C TYR A 37 -37.17 25.07 17.36
N GLY A 38 -37.73 24.18 16.57
CA GLY A 38 -39.14 23.81 16.60
C GLY A 38 -39.92 24.34 15.40
N THR A 39 -41.18 23.92 15.31
CA THR A 39 -42.07 24.20 14.16
C THR A 39 -42.41 25.68 13.99
N GLN A 40 -42.22 26.50 15.03
CA GLN A 40 -42.51 27.93 15.02
C GLN A 40 -41.24 28.80 15.12
N SER A 41 -40.06 28.23 14.92
CA SER A 41 -38.79 28.93 15.07
C SER A 41 -38.61 30.12 14.12
N GLU A 42 -39.13 30.05 12.91
CA GLU A 42 -39.01 31.12 11.90
C GLU A 42 -39.73 32.44 12.31
N ASN A 43 -40.76 32.36 13.14
CA ASN A 43 -41.53 33.51 13.61
C ASN A 43 -41.24 33.87 15.06
N ALA A 44 -40.21 33.27 15.64
CA ALA A 44 -39.87 33.49 17.03
C ALA A 44 -38.99 34.74 17.21
N TYR A 45 -39.19 35.44 18.28
CA TYR A 45 -38.26 36.45 18.72
C TYR A 45 -37.65 36.07 20.08
N VAL A 46 -36.43 36.50 20.33
CA VAL A 46 -35.71 36.28 21.58
C VAL A 46 -35.55 37.64 22.29
N ASP A 47 -35.78 37.67 23.59
CA ASP A 47 -35.57 38.82 24.45
C ASP A 47 -35.08 38.38 25.83
N LEU A 48 -34.56 39.39 26.57
CA LEU A 48 -34.18 39.20 27.96
C LEU A 48 -35.42 39.26 28.86
N PHE A 49 -35.70 38.15 29.57
CA PHE A 49 -36.78 38.14 30.58
C PHE A 49 -36.30 38.75 31.91
N THR A 50 -35.12 38.32 32.37
CA THR A 50 -34.48 38.91 33.58
C THR A 50 -32.97 38.58 33.58
N ALA A 51 -32.22 39.41 34.34
CA ALA A 51 -30.81 39.17 34.63
C ALA A 51 -30.51 39.54 36.07
N TYR A 52 -29.74 38.71 36.76
CA TYR A 52 -29.25 38.94 38.10
C TYR A 52 -27.70 39.00 38.06
N ASN A 53 -27.14 40.06 38.59
CA ASN A 53 -25.69 40.34 38.59
C ASN A 53 -25.01 40.32 37.20
N MET A 54 -25.78 40.46 36.13
CA MET A 54 -25.29 40.46 34.76
C MET A 54 -25.76 41.68 33.99
N GLU A 55 -24.91 42.22 33.12
CA GLU A 55 -25.26 43.11 32.02
C GLU A 55 -25.36 42.33 30.75
N VAL A 56 -26.45 42.49 30.00
CA VAL A 56 -26.80 41.62 28.89
C VAL A 56 -27.10 42.40 27.62
N LYS A 57 -26.51 41.98 26.50
CA LYS A 57 -26.86 42.42 25.17
C LYS A 57 -27.20 41.21 24.33
N ILE A 58 -28.31 41.25 23.60
CA ILE A 58 -28.68 40.22 22.63
C ILE A 58 -28.36 40.74 21.23
N ASP A 59 -27.42 40.10 20.56
CA ASP A 59 -27.18 40.33 19.14
C ASP A 59 -28.06 39.37 18.33
N LYS A 60 -29.17 39.88 17.84
CA LYS A 60 -30.14 39.09 17.07
C LYS A 60 -29.63 38.72 15.68
N ALA A 61 -28.69 39.49 15.13
CA ALA A 61 -28.15 39.24 13.80
C ALA A 61 -27.23 37.99 13.76
N SER A 62 -26.47 37.82 14.83
CA SER A 62 -25.57 36.67 15.00
C SER A 62 -26.15 35.57 15.90
N SER A 63 -27.38 35.76 16.43
CA SER A 63 -27.97 34.86 17.43
C SER A 63 -27.05 34.60 18.61
N THR A 64 -26.47 35.68 19.16
CA THR A 64 -25.48 35.61 20.25
C THR A 64 -25.93 36.43 21.44
N LEU A 65 -25.86 35.83 22.63
CA LEU A 65 -25.98 36.49 23.91
C LEU A 65 -24.59 36.98 24.34
N ILE A 66 -24.46 38.26 24.64
CA ILE A 66 -23.25 38.88 25.17
C ILE A 66 -23.54 39.31 26.61
N ALA A 67 -22.81 38.72 27.57
CA ALA A 67 -23.07 38.89 28.98
C ALA A 67 -21.81 39.30 29.75
N THR A 68 -21.88 40.31 30.57
CA THR A 68 -20.80 40.79 31.43
C THR A 68 -21.25 40.70 32.88
N MET A 69 -20.44 40.12 33.75
CA MET A 69 -20.73 40.04 35.18
C MET A 69 -20.47 41.37 35.85
N LYS A 70 -21.36 41.81 36.75
CA LYS A 70 -21.18 43.02 37.51
C LYS A 70 -20.00 42.89 38.49
N GLU A 71 -19.20 43.93 38.60
CA GLU A 71 -18.03 43.95 39.46
C GLU A 71 -18.39 43.56 40.92
N GLY A 72 -17.58 42.66 41.48
CA GLY A 72 -17.76 42.15 42.85
C GLY A 72 -18.80 41.02 42.99
N ALA A 73 -19.51 40.67 41.94
CA ALA A 73 -20.42 39.52 41.97
C ALA A 73 -19.63 38.20 41.89
N THR A 74 -20.04 37.18 42.64
CA THR A 74 -19.47 35.83 42.60
C THR A 74 -20.32 34.88 41.77
N GLU A 75 -21.58 35.25 41.53
CA GLU A 75 -22.55 34.50 40.74
C GLU A 75 -23.52 35.42 40.01
N GLY A 76 -24.07 34.93 38.90
CA GLY A 76 -25.09 35.61 38.14
C GLY A 76 -25.95 34.67 37.36
N ASN A 77 -27.10 35.12 36.91
CA ASN A 77 -27.92 34.37 35.99
C ASN A 77 -28.68 35.27 35.01
N ILE A 78 -29.07 34.66 33.92
CA ILE A 78 -29.84 35.27 32.85
C ILE A 78 -30.99 34.30 32.52
N LEU A 79 -32.19 34.83 32.37
CA LEU A 79 -33.34 34.10 31.87
C LEU A 79 -33.71 34.69 30.52
N LEU A 80 -33.48 33.91 29.41
CA LEU A 80 -33.90 34.29 28.09
C LEU A 80 -35.34 33.82 27.82
N LEU A 81 -36.07 34.66 27.10
CA LEU A 81 -37.39 34.38 26.56
C LEU A 81 -37.32 34.17 25.06
N ALA A 82 -37.87 33.08 24.57
CA ALA A 82 -38.26 32.96 23.16
C ALA A 82 -39.81 32.89 23.08
N SER A 83 -40.40 33.62 22.13
CA SER A 83 -41.84 33.67 21.95
C SER A 83 -42.20 33.63 20.48
N ALA A 84 -43.19 32.82 20.14
CA ALA A 84 -43.77 32.71 18.79
C ALA A 84 -45.28 32.38 18.89
N GLY A 85 -46.15 33.31 18.48
CA GLY A 85 -47.59 33.18 18.67
C GLY A 85 -47.99 33.04 20.13
N ASN A 86 -48.64 31.96 20.49
CA ASN A 86 -49.05 31.66 21.88
C ASN A 86 -48.02 30.81 22.66
N ASN A 87 -46.91 30.47 22.05
CA ASN A 87 -45.85 29.66 22.66
C ASN A 87 -44.75 30.54 23.20
N THR A 88 -44.36 30.32 24.46
CA THR A 88 -43.28 31.00 25.16
C THR A 88 -42.39 30.00 25.87
N VAL A 89 -41.09 30.13 25.70
CA VAL A 89 -40.09 29.27 26.35
C VAL A 89 -39.10 30.18 27.11
N LEU A 90 -38.82 29.82 28.35
CA LEU A 90 -37.82 30.47 29.20
C LEU A 90 -36.63 29.52 29.35
N LYS A 91 -35.44 30.06 29.14
CA LYS A 91 -34.18 29.29 29.24
C LYS A 91 -33.20 29.97 30.18
N PRO A 92 -32.82 29.38 31.32
CA PRO A 92 -31.86 29.93 32.24
C PRO A 92 -30.41 29.66 31.77
N ILE A 93 -29.53 30.59 32.09
CA ILE A 93 -28.08 30.45 31.99
C ILE A 93 -27.47 30.99 33.28
N TYR A 94 -26.52 30.25 33.85
CA TYR A 94 -25.86 30.60 35.10
C TYR A 94 -24.41 30.94 34.86
N PHE A 95 -23.88 31.84 35.71
CA PHE A 95 -22.50 32.30 35.65
C PHE A 95 -21.89 32.23 37.04
N THR A 96 -20.63 31.84 37.13
CA THR A 96 -19.82 31.83 38.33
C THR A 96 -18.48 32.49 38.07
N TYR A 97 -18.06 33.36 38.99
CA TYR A 97 -16.71 33.95 38.93
C TYR A 97 -15.68 32.92 39.34
N GLY A 98 -14.69 32.64 38.46
CA GLY A 98 -13.67 31.63 38.74
C GLY A 98 -12.86 31.21 37.51
N THR A 99 -12.10 30.16 37.68
CA THR A 99 -11.23 29.64 36.60
C THR A 99 -12.05 29.00 35.49
N ALA A 100 -11.68 29.26 34.24
CA ALA A 100 -12.21 28.56 33.07
C ALA A 100 -11.68 27.14 33.04
N ILE A 101 -12.58 26.17 32.88
CA ILE A 101 -12.27 24.73 32.84
C ILE A 101 -12.87 24.14 31.56
N LEU A 102 -12.05 23.39 30.86
CA LEU A 102 -12.42 22.53 29.75
C LEU A 102 -11.62 21.23 29.94
N ASP A 103 -12.27 20.22 30.45
CA ASP A 103 -11.65 18.92 30.72
C ASP A 103 -11.34 18.14 29.43
N ASP A 104 -10.58 17.08 29.55
CA ASP A 104 -10.34 16.17 28.44
C ASP A 104 -11.62 15.42 28.07
N PRO A 105 -11.89 15.25 26.77
CA PRO A 105 -13.05 14.54 26.31
C PRO A 105 -12.95 13.04 26.62
N LEU A 106 -14.07 12.45 27.01
CA LEU A 106 -14.19 11.04 27.35
C LEU A 106 -14.97 10.28 26.30
N TYR A 107 -14.39 9.20 25.80
CA TYR A 107 -15.08 8.19 25.02
C TYR A 107 -15.25 6.93 25.88
N GLN A 108 -16.50 6.51 26.11
CA GLN A 108 -16.84 5.37 26.98
C GLN A 108 -16.20 5.45 28.37
N GLY A 109 -16.04 6.66 28.91
CA GLY A 109 -15.45 6.91 30.22
C GLY A 109 -13.92 6.94 30.26
N HIS A 110 -13.23 6.89 29.13
CA HIS A 110 -11.77 6.91 29.05
C HIS A 110 -11.24 8.13 28.31
N VAL A 111 -10.10 8.64 28.76
CA VAL A 111 -9.27 9.64 28.06
C VAL A 111 -8.27 8.90 27.20
N GLY A 112 -8.00 9.40 25.99
CA GLY A 112 -6.96 8.88 25.09
C GLY A 112 -7.49 8.53 23.69
N PRO A 113 -6.64 7.99 22.82
CA PRO A 113 -7.02 7.71 21.45
C PRO A 113 -8.20 6.74 21.36
N ILE A 114 -9.14 7.05 20.46
CA ILE A 114 -10.27 6.16 20.15
C ILE A 114 -9.84 5.21 19.04
N GLN A 115 -9.91 3.91 19.32
CA GLN A 115 -9.67 2.87 18.32
C GLN A 115 -11.01 2.37 17.75
N LEU A 116 -11.20 2.50 16.45
CA LEU A 116 -12.46 2.19 15.77
C LEU A 116 -12.24 1.20 14.62
N LYS A 117 -13.27 0.38 14.37
CA LYS A 117 -13.32 -0.48 13.18
C LYS A 117 -13.53 0.34 11.90
N GLY A 118 -13.16 -0.23 10.76
CA GLY A 118 -13.23 0.45 9.46
C GLY A 118 -14.64 0.73 8.93
N THR A 119 -15.68 0.20 9.54
CA THR A 119 -17.08 0.44 9.13
C THR A 119 -17.60 1.79 9.60
N GLN A 120 -18.60 2.33 8.89
CA GLN A 120 -19.28 3.54 9.35
C GLN A 120 -19.97 3.29 10.71
N MET A 121 -19.83 4.23 11.64
CA MET A 121 -20.44 4.16 12.95
C MET A 121 -20.71 5.54 13.54
N ASP A 122 -21.65 5.61 14.47
CA ASP A 122 -21.87 6.79 15.31
C ASP A 122 -21.19 6.59 16.67
N ILE A 123 -20.57 7.63 17.16
CA ILE A 123 -19.95 7.67 18.48
C ILE A 123 -20.49 8.84 19.29
N GLU A 124 -20.51 8.68 20.61
CA GLU A 124 -20.87 9.73 21.56
C GLU A 124 -19.71 9.96 22.52
N MET A 125 -19.42 11.24 22.77
CA MET A 125 -18.35 11.65 23.66
C MET A 125 -18.89 12.60 24.72
N GLN A 126 -18.33 12.53 25.92
CA GLN A 126 -18.67 13.39 27.03
C GLN A 126 -17.53 14.35 27.31
N ILE A 127 -17.88 15.60 27.62
CA ILE A 127 -16.93 16.61 28.04
C ILE A 127 -17.50 17.42 29.19
N SER A 128 -16.69 17.73 30.19
CA SER A 128 -17.03 18.61 31.27
C SER A 128 -16.40 19.99 31.05
N ALA A 129 -17.21 21.01 31.12
CA ALA A 129 -16.73 22.38 30.99
C ALA A 129 -17.59 23.34 31.77
N ASN A 130 -17.00 24.42 32.26
CA ASN A 130 -17.71 25.56 32.85
C ASN A 130 -17.61 26.82 31.97
N ILE A 131 -17.24 26.63 30.70
CA ILE A 131 -17.18 27.69 29.69
C ILE A 131 -17.88 27.22 28.41
N PHE A 132 -18.27 28.19 27.58
CA PHE A 132 -18.63 27.93 26.20
C PHE A 132 -17.41 27.37 25.43
N TYR A 133 -17.61 26.45 24.51
CA TYR A 133 -16.58 25.94 23.62
C TYR A 133 -17.15 25.57 22.25
N GLN A 134 -16.29 25.58 21.25
CA GLN A 134 -16.59 25.14 19.89
C GLN A 134 -16.09 23.73 19.70
N VAL A 135 -16.81 22.97 18.87
CA VAL A 135 -16.44 21.61 18.45
C VAL A 135 -16.07 21.65 16.99
N SER A 136 -14.89 21.16 16.66
CA SER A 136 -14.42 21.03 15.29
C SER A 136 -13.76 19.67 15.06
N THR A 137 -13.65 19.27 13.80
CA THR A 137 -12.93 18.08 13.37
C THR A 137 -11.95 18.47 12.29
N GLU A 138 -10.75 17.92 12.31
CA GLU A 138 -9.73 18.20 11.29
C GLU A 138 -9.98 17.43 9.99
N ASN A 139 -10.85 16.42 10.03
CA ASN A 139 -11.01 15.47 8.95
C ASN A 139 -12.48 15.35 8.52
N GLU A 140 -12.74 15.35 7.22
CA GLU A 140 -14.09 15.29 6.64
C GLU A 140 -14.85 13.97 6.94
N TRP A 141 -14.13 12.89 7.25
CA TRP A 141 -14.73 11.62 7.60
C TRP A 141 -15.25 11.53 9.05
N ILE A 142 -15.02 12.57 9.86
CA ILE A 142 -15.58 12.74 11.20
C ILE A 142 -16.60 13.87 11.13
N THR A 143 -17.90 13.55 11.20
CA THR A 143 -18.97 14.53 11.10
C THR A 143 -19.60 14.77 12.47
N TYR A 144 -19.58 16.03 12.94
CA TYR A 144 -20.24 16.44 14.16
C TYR A 144 -21.76 16.51 13.96
N LYS A 145 -22.53 15.87 14.83
CA LYS A 145 -24.01 15.82 14.77
C LYS A 145 -24.72 16.73 15.78
N GLY A 146 -23.97 17.45 16.59
CA GLY A 146 -24.55 18.29 17.65
C GLY A 146 -24.52 17.67 19.04
N THR A 147 -25.14 18.35 20.00
CA THR A 147 -25.23 17.91 21.39
C THR A 147 -26.56 17.22 21.66
N ARG A 148 -26.53 16.21 22.54
CA ARG A 148 -27.71 15.67 23.20
C ARG A 148 -27.61 16.03 24.68
N ALA A 149 -28.41 17.03 25.13
CA ALA A 149 -28.28 17.61 26.46
C ALA A 149 -28.87 16.76 27.59
N LEU A 150 -28.15 16.72 28.72
CA LEU A 150 -28.68 16.97 30.08
C LEU A 150 -27.51 16.86 31.09
N ILE A 151 -26.94 17.98 31.52
CA ILE A 151 -25.95 18.16 32.62
C ILE A 151 -24.49 17.80 32.31
N THR A 152 -24.18 16.63 31.72
CA THR A 152 -22.92 16.36 31.05
C THR A 152 -23.15 16.56 29.56
N THR A 153 -22.37 17.41 28.91
CA THR A 153 -22.58 17.66 27.48
C THR A 153 -22.10 16.45 26.68
N THR A 154 -23.03 15.78 26.04
CA THR A 154 -22.73 14.66 25.16
C THR A 154 -22.73 15.13 23.71
N HIS A 155 -21.65 14.88 23.01
CA HIS A 155 -21.49 15.20 21.60
C HIS A 155 -21.57 13.94 20.76
N ALA A 156 -22.33 13.99 19.67
CA ALA A 156 -22.47 12.89 18.73
C ALA A 156 -21.70 13.17 17.43
N PHE A 157 -21.03 12.16 16.92
CA PHE A 157 -20.26 12.20 15.67
C PHE A 157 -20.62 10.99 14.81
N THR A 158 -20.59 11.18 13.50
CA THR A 158 -20.57 10.07 12.54
C THR A 158 -19.15 9.92 12.04
N ILE A 159 -18.63 8.71 12.15
CA ILE A 159 -17.35 8.30 11.58
C ILE A 159 -17.69 7.54 10.29
N LEU A 160 -17.29 8.07 9.15
CA LEU A 160 -17.54 7.42 7.86
C LEU A 160 -16.68 6.15 7.72
N ALA A 161 -17.13 5.21 6.90
CA ALA A 161 -16.36 3.99 6.62
C ALA A 161 -14.97 4.32 6.04
N ASN A 162 -13.96 3.56 6.45
CA ASN A 162 -12.60 3.71 5.95
C ASN A 162 -12.36 2.80 4.75
N GLU A 163 -12.60 3.32 3.57
CA GLU A 163 -12.43 2.61 2.29
C GLU A 163 -10.99 2.69 1.73
N THR A 164 -10.04 3.29 2.48
CA THR A 164 -8.67 3.54 1.96
C THR A 164 -7.78 2.31 1.92
N GLY A 165 -8.16 1.23 2.60
CA GLY A 165 -7.35 0.03 2.73
C GLY A 165 -6.25 0.10 3.79
N ASP A 166 -6.01 1.27 4.38
CA ASP A 166 -5.04 1.51 5.45
C ASP A 166 -5.73 2.07 6.70
N GLU A 167 -5.09 1.93 7.87
CA GLU A 167 -5.49 2.65 9.07
C GLU A 167 -5.38 4.15 8.82
N ARG A 168 -6.34 4.92 9.33
CA ARG A 168 -6.30 6.38 9.27
C ARG A 168 -6.50 7.00 10.64
N SER A 169 -5.94 8.17 10.83
CA SER A 169 -6.08 8.96 12.05
C SER A 169 -6.73 10.31 11.77
N GLY A 170 -7.42 10.82 12.77
CA GLY A 170 -8.07 12.12 12.78
C GLY A 170 -8.17 12.67 14.19
N LYS A 171 -8.73 13.87 14.32
CA LYS A 171 -8.81 14.54 15.61
C LYS A 171 -10.14 15.25 15.78
N ILE A 172 -10.71 15.15 16.98
CA ILE A 172 -11.85 15.94 17.42
C ILE A 172 -11.32 16.97 18.42
N ILE A 173 -11.65 18.26 18.21
CA ILE A 173 -11.12 19.37 18.97
C ILE A 173 -12.27 20.14 19.62
N PHE A 174 -12.11 20.43 20.89
CA PHE A 174 -12.96 21.31 21.70
C PHE A 174 -12.15 22.54 22.09
N SER A 175 -12.64 23.72 21.80
CA SER A 175 -11.84 24.93 22.01
C SER A 175 -12.67 26.16 22.40
N ASN A 176 -12.04 27.04 23.13
CA ASN A 176 -12.54 28.39 23.35
C ASN A 176 -11.40 29.41 23.15
N SER A 177 -11.55 30.24 22.12
CA SER A 177 -10.52 31.23 21.75
C SER A 177 -10.42 32.40 22.76
N LEU A 178 -11.50 32.72 23.46
CA LEU A 178 -11.49 33.80 24.46
C LEU A 178 -10.55 33.48 25.62
N TYR A 179 -10.56 32.24 26.08
CA TYR A 179 -9.73 31.80 27.20
C TYR A 179 -8.44 31.10 26.76
N ASN A 180 -8.21 30.98 25.44
CA ASN A 180 -7.08 30.27 24.86
C ASN A 180 -6.96 28.81 25.41
N ILE A 181 -8.08 28.13 25.54
CA ILE A 181 -8.16 26.76 26.05
C ILE A 181 -8.62 25.84 24.91
N SER A 182 -7.94 24.72 24.77
CA SER A 182 -8.38 23.66 23.89
C SER A 182 -8.06 22.29 24.47
N SER A 183 -8.94 21.32 24.21
CA SER A 183 -8.71 19.91 24.49
C SER A 183 -9.10 19.09 23.27
N SER A 184 -8.47 17.94 23.05
CA SER A 184 -8.71 17.15 21.86
C SER A 184 -8.55 15.66 22.13
N ILE A 185 -9.15 14.86 21.27
CA ILE A 185 -8.98 13.40 21.29
C ILE A 185 -8.65 12.90 19.89
N ASP A 186 -7.66 12.01 19.80
CA ASP A 186 -7.28 11.36 18.57
C ASP A 186 -8.24 10.21 18.28
N VAL A 187 -8.61 10.07 17.02
CA VAL A 187 -9.46 8.98 16.50
C VAL A 187 -8.63 8.19 15.51
N ILE A 188 -8.43 6.91 15.80
CA ILE A 188 -7.73 5.97 14.93
C ILE A 188 -8.75 4.98 14.41
N GLN A 189 -8.86 4.83 13.09
CA GLN A 189 -9.81 3.93 12.47
C GLN A 189 -9.10 2.93 11.57
N GLU A 190 -9.27 1.64 11.88
CA GLU A 190 -8.80 0.55 11.05
C GLU A 190 -9.36 0.66 9.62
N ALA A 191 -8.71 -0.01 8.65
CA ALA A 191 -9.31 -0.20 7.34
C ALA A 191 -10.64 -0.98 7.46
N LYS A 192 -11.59 -0.66 6.60
CA LYS A 192 -12.83 -1.46 6.52
C LYS A 192 -12.48 -2.88 6.08
N GLU A 193 -12.89 -3.86 6.85
CA GLU A 193 -12.79 -5.25 6.43
C GLU A 193 -13.66 -5.45 5.18
N VAL A 194 -13.03 -5.83 4.08
CA VAL A 194 -13.75 -6.28 2.89
C VAL A 194 -14.31 -7.67 3.22
N GLU A 195 -15.61 -7.87 3.08
CA GLU A 195 -16.20 -9.20 3.26
C GLU A 195 -15.45 -10.22 2.42
N ALA A 196 -15.02 -11.31 3.04
CA ALA A 196 -14.27 -12.37 2.39
C ALA A 196 -15.11 -12.99 1.28
N LYS A 197 -14.80 -12.67 0.03
CA LYS A 197 -15.42 -13.31 -1.14
C LYS A 197 -14.73 -14.60 -1.55
N GLY A 198 -13.86 -15.15 -0.69
CA GLY A 198 -13.08 -16.35 -1.02
C GLY A 198 -12.08 -16.14 -2.15
N GLY A 199 -11.54 -14.90 -2.32
CA GLY A 199 -10.55 -14.60 -3.35
C GLY A 199 -10.25 -13.10 -3.48
N ILE A 200 -9.36 -12.76 -4.43
CA ILE A 200 -8.95 -11.40 -4.77
C ILE A 200 -9.77 -10.93 -5.97
N SER A 201 -10.50 -9.82 -5.83
CA SER A 201 -11.37 -9.28 -6.88
C SER A 201 -11.03 -7.85 -7.29
N THR A 202 -10.21 -7.13 -6.54
CA THR A 202 -9.86 -5.72 -6.80
C THR A 202 -8.36 -5.48 -6.60
N ALA A 203 -7.85 -4.36 -7.12
CA ALA A 203 -6.49 -3.90 -6.83
C ALA A 203 -6.27 -3.69 -5.32
N ALA A 204 -7.25 -3.16 -4.61
CA ALA A 204 -7.20 -2.99 -3.16
C ALA A 204 -7.11 -4.32 -2.42
N ASP A 205 -7.84 -5.36 -2.86
CA ASP A 205 -7.70 -6.70 -2.30
C ASP A 205 -6.27 -7.24 -2.47
N LEU A 206 -5.68 -7.06 -3.66
CA LEU A 206 -4.32 -7.51 -3.93
C LEU A 206 -3.28 -6.77 -3.09
N VAL A 207 -3.43 -5.44 -2.92
CA VAL A 207 -2.58 -4.64 -2.03
C VAL A 207 -2.70 -5.09 -0.58
N ASN A 208 -3.92 -5.31 -0.10
CA ASN A 208 -4.16 -5.75 1.28
C ASN A 208 -3.65 -7.19 1.51
N PHE A 209 -3.77 -8.05 0.51
CA PHE A 209 -3.17 -9.39 0.54
C PHE A 209 -1.64 -9.31 0.66
N ALA A 210 -0.99 -8.47 -0.16
CA ALA A 210 0.46 -8.27 -0.08
C ALA A 210 0.89 -7.79 1.31
N LYS A 211 0.18 -6.80 1.88
CA LYS A 211 0.43 -6.32 3.26
C LYS A 211 0.26 -7.42 4.30
N ALA A 212 -0.78 -8.25 4.17
CA ALA A 212 -1.02 -9.35 5.12
C ALA A 212 0.13 -10.36 5.11
N VAL A 213 0.62 -10.74 3.92
CA VAL A 213 1.79 -11.63 3.81
C VAL A 213 3.03 -10.98 4.42
N ASN A 214 3.33 -9.74 4.04
CA ASN A 214 4.53 -9.02 4.48
C ASN A 214 4.56 -8.75 6.00
N ASN A 215 3.38 -8.63 6.62
CA ASN A 215 3.24 -8.47 8.07
C ASN A 215 3.08 -9.82 8.83
N GLY A 216 3.10 -10.96 8.14
CA GLY A 216 2.89 -12.26 8.75
C GLY A 216 1.50 -12.46 9.35
N THR A 217 0.49 -11.73 8.84
CA THR A 217 -0.90 -11.84 9.31
C THR A 217 -1.70 -12.83 8.47
N SER A 218 -2.90 -13.20 8.94
CA SER A 218 -3.74 -14.21 8.27
C SER A 218 -4.16 -13.79 6.86
N THR A 219 -4.03 -14.71 5.91
CA THR A 219 -4.49 -14.57 4.52
C THR A 219 -5.77 -15.35 4.21
N SER A 220 -6.41 -15.95 5.23
CA SER A 220 -7.56 -16.84 5.08
C SER A 220 -8.76 -16.21 4.36
N ARG A 221 -8.94 -14.89 4.50
CA ARG A 221 -10.05 -14.16 3.85
C ARG A 221 -10.00 -14.19 2.31
N TRP A 222 -8.84 -14.44 1.72
CA TRP A 222 -8.68 -14.53 0.27
C TRP A 222 -8.60 -15.97 -0.24
N GLN A 223 -8.77 -16.95 0.65
CA GLN A 223 -8.77 -18.36 0.29
C GLN A 223 -10.16 -18.83 -0.16
N ASN A 224 -10.16 -19.68 -1.16
CA ASN A 224 -11.33 -20.48 -1.52
C ASN A 224 -11.48 -21.68 -0.56
N ASP A 225 -12.52 -22.51 -0.77
CA ASP A 225 -12.78 -23.71 0.04
C ASP A 225 -11.65 -24.76 0.01
N ALA A 226 -10.79 -24.71 -1.01
CA ALA A 226 -9.62 -25.58 -1.11
C ALA A 226 -8.37 -25.00 -0.41
N GLY A 227 -8.46 -23.83 0.21
CA GLY A 227 -7.35 -23.13 0.86
C GLY A 227 -6.40 -22.42 -0.11
N GLU A 228 -6.78 -22.26 -1.37
CA GLU A 228 -6.00 -21.53 -2.36
C GLU A 228 -6.37 -20.06 -2.37
N ILE A 229 -5.38 -19.17 -2.45
CA ILE A 229 -5.59 -17.77 -2.81
C ILE A 229 -5.94 -17.73 -4.29
N VAL A 230 -7.08 -17.15 -4.65
CA VAL A 230 -7.56 -17.15 -6.04
C VAL A 230 -7.83 -15.74 -6.55
N LEU A 231 -7.58 -15.48 -7.83
CA LEU A 231 -8.14 -14.32 -8.52
C LEU A 231 -9.57 -14.66 -8.98
N LEU A 232 -10.51 -13.76 -8.72
CA LEU A 232 -11.92 -13.93 -9.12
C LEU A 232 -12.23 -13.29 -10.50
N ASN A 233 -11.36 -12.41 -10.95
CA ASN A 233 -11.43 -11.71 -12.24
C ASN A 233 -10.06 -11.08 -12.56
N ASP A 234 -9.93 -10.47 -13.72
CA ASP A 234 -8.76 -9.65 -14.05
C ASP A 234 -8.64 -8.48 -13.07
N ILE A 235 -7.43 -8.19 -12.60
CA ILE A 235 -7.14 -7.10 -11.66
C ILE A 235 -6.42 -5.98 -12.40
N ASP A 236 -7.00 -4.79 -12.41
CA ASP A 236 -6.38 -3.58 -12.96
C ASP A 236 -5.67 -2.78 -11.86
N MET A 237 -4.34 -2.71 -11.94
CA MET A 237 -3.48 -2.03 -10.98
C MET A 237 -3.20 -0.57 -11.33
N SER A 238 -3.86 0.01 -12.32
CA SER A 238 -3.62 1.39 -12.79
C SER A 238 -3.82 2.47 -11.71
N SER A 239 -4.66 2.21 -10.72
CA SER A 239 -4.89 3.11 -9.58
C SER A 239 -3.83 3.00 -8.47
N VAL A 240 -2.95 1.99 -8.52
CA VAL A 240 -1.91 1.75 -7.51
C VAL A 240 -0.64 2.49 -7.90
N THR A 241 -0.32 3.55 -7.18
CA THR A 241 0.83 4.41 -7.47
C THR A 241 2.16 3.86 -6.95
N SER A 242 2.12 2.96 -5.97
CA SER A 242 3.30 2.29 -5.39
C SER A 242 2.96 0.85 -5.06
N TRP A 243 3.77 -0.07 -5.56
CA TRP A 243 3.62 -1.49 -5.30
C TRP A 243 4.73 -2.02 -4.41
N THR A 244 4.38 -2.74 -3.35
CA THR A 244 5.31 -3.53 -2.54
C THR A 244 5.12 -5.00 -2.89
N PRO A 245 6.16 -5.71 -3.33
CA PRO A 245 6.05 -7.12 -3.70
C PRO A 245 5.51 -8.01 -2.56
N ILE A 246 4.78 -9.05 -2.92
CA ILE A 246 4.26 -10.04 -1.98
C ILE A 246 5.42 -10.91 -1.48
N GLY A 247 5.65 -10.95 -0.18
CA GLY A 247 6.80 -11.62 0.42
C GLY A 247 8.06 -10.76 0.35
N ASP A 248 8.69 -10.53 1.48
CA ASP A 248 9.90 -9.71 1.56
C ASP A 248 11.18 -10.53 1.37
N ILE A 249 12.25 -9.86 0.97
CA ILE A 249 13.60 -10.42 0.95
C ILE A 249 14.60 -9.42 1.55
N GLU A 250 15.61 -9.96 2.23
CA GLU A 250 16.80 -9.22 2.64
C GLU A 250 18.04 -9.74 1.92
N ALA A 251 19.00 -8.84 1.69
CA ALA A 251 20.32 -9.26 1.22
C ALA A 251 21.00 -10.04 2.33
N SER A 252 21.25 -11.33 2.08
CA SER A 252 22.15 -12.10 2.94
C SER A 252 23.60 -11.89 2.51
N ASN A 253 24.54 -12.38 3.30
CA ASN A 253 25.90 -12.61 2.82
C ASN A 253 25.77 -13.57 1.63
N TYR A 254 25.86 -13.04 0.40
CA TYR A 254 25.65 -13.78 -0.83
C TYR A 254 26.40 -15.11 -0.81
N THR A 255 25.66 -16.20 -0.84
CA THR A 255 26.18 -17.51 -1.16
C THR A 255 25.51 -18.00 -2.44
N THR A 256 26.23 -18.75 -3.24
CA THR A 256 25.68 -19.34 -4.47
C THR A 256 24.57 -20.36 -4.20
N ALA A 257 24.43 -20.81 -2.96
CA ALA A 257 23.38 -21.75 -2.53
C ALA A 257 22.11 -21.03 -2.05
N GLU A 258 22.26 -19.94 -1.30
CA GLU A 258 21.14 -19.14 -0.78
C GLU A 258 21.48 -17.65 -0.90
N PRO A 259 21.21 -17.04 -2.06
CA PRO A 259 21.61 -15.65 -2.29
C PRO A 259 20.76 -14.62 -1.54
N TYR A 260 19.61 -15.02 -0.99
CA TYR A 260 18.67 -14.14 -0.30
C TYR A 260 18.09 -14.81 0.95
N VAL A 261 17.68 -14.00 1.91
CA VAL A 261 16.90 -14.42 3.08
C VAL A 261 15.51 -13.84 2.96
N SER A 262 14.49 -14.66 3.07
CA SER A 262 13.10 -14.23 3.17
C SER A 262 12.68 -14.18 4.64
N ILE A 263 12.04 -13.09 5.05
CA ILE A 263 11.53 -12.92 6.41
C ILE A 263 10.07 -13.41 6.46
N HIS A 264 9.25 -12.92 5.53
CA HIS A 264 7.85 -13.32 5.38
C HIS A 264 7.60 -13.76 3.94
N PRO A 265 8.13 -14.91 3.48
CA PRO A 265 7.85 -15.40 2.14
C PRO A 265 6.37 -15.75 2.01
N PHE A 266 5.82 -15.60 0.82
CA PHE A 266 4.51 -16.20 0.55
C PHE A 266 4.63 -17.74 0.59
N THR A 267 3.71 -18.35 1.32
CA THR A 267 3.56 -19.83 1.41
C THR A 267 2.15 -20.22 0.98
N GLY A 268 1.97 -21.46 0.54
CA GLY A 268 0.66 -21.94 0.09
C GLY A 268 0.46 -21.82 -1.42
N THR A 269 -0.78 -21.81 -1.87
CA THR A 269 -1.13 -21.81 -3.31
C THR A 269 -1.76 -20.48 -3.72
N PHE A 270 -1.20 -19.83 -4.75
CA PHE A 270 -1.79 -18.70 -5.45
C PHE A 270 -2.21 -19.15 -6.85
N ASN A 271 -3.51 -19.17 -7.10
CA ASN A 271 -4.08 -19.64 -8.36
C ASN A 271 -4.73 -18.45 -9.09
N GLY A 272 -4.12 -18.02 -10.18
CA GLY A 272 -4.67 -16.95 -11.02
C GLY A 272 -5.94 -17.33 -11.77
N GLN A 273 -6.30 -18.62 -11.84
CA GLN A 273 -7.47 -19.11 -12.58
C GLN A 273 -7.52 -18.67 -14.06
N GLY A 274 -6.38 -18.31 -14.63
CA GLY A 274 -6.27 -17.77 -15.99
C GLY A 274 -6.53 -16.26 -16.09
N HIS A 275 -6.84 -15.60 -14.98
CA HIS A 275 -7.02 -14.15 -14.91
C HIS A 275 -5.69 -13.40 -14.97
N ALA A 276 -5.78 -12.14 -15.38
CA ALA A 276 -4.64 -11.26 -15.57
C ALA A 276 -4.52 -10.19 -14.45
N ILE A 277 -3.29 -9.93 -14.03
CA ILE A 277 -2.94 -8.72 -13.30
C ILE A 277 -2.40 -7.72 -14.33
N LYS A 278 -3.17 -6.65 -14.58
CA LYS A 278 -2.88 -5.63 -15.61
C LYS A 278 -2.37 -4.34 -14.97
N ASN A 279 -1.62 -3.58 -15.76
CA ASN A 279 -1.15 -2.24 -15.37
C ASN A 279 -0.32 -2.19 -14.08
N LEU A 280 0.24 -3.31 -13.64
CA LEU A 280 1.19 -3.32 -12.53
C LEU A 280 2.49 -2.66 -12.98
N ASN A 281 2.85 -1.53 -12.36
CA ASN A 281 4.07 -0.80 -12.66
C ASN A 281 5.06 -0.90 -11.49
N CYS A 282 6.22 -1.50 -11.75
CA CYS A 282 7.34 -1.57 -10.80
C CYS A 282 8.53 -0.69 -11.24
N SER A 283 8.31 0.30 -12.10
CA SER A 283 9.36 1.25 -12.49
C SER A 283 9.92 1.99 -11.27
N ALA A 284 11.25 2.09 -11.16
CA ALA A 284 11.89 2.68 -9.99
C ALA A 284 13.26 3.29 -10.31
N ASP A 285 13.67 4.29 -9.52
CA ASP A 285 15.08 4.64 -9.30
C ASP A 285 15.61 3.72 -8.19
N ILE A 286 16.54 2.83 -8.58
CA ILE A 286 17.05 1.78 -7.68
C ILE A 286 18.28 2.20 -6.88
N THR A 287 18.69 3.47 -6.93
CA THR A 287 19.87 3.99 -6.21
C THR A 287 19.79 3.75 -4.70
N ASN A 288 18.61 3.96 -4.13
CA ASN A 288 18.30 3.70 -2.73
C ASN A 288 17.09 2.76 -2.60
N GLY A 289 16.83 1.96 -3.63
CA GLY A 289 15.63 1.14 -3.74
C GLY A 289 15.71 -0.19 -3.01
N GLY A 290 14.61 -0.93 -3.08
CA GLY A 290 14.50 -2.29 -2.57
C GLY A 290 15.32 -3.31 -3.38
N LEU A 291 15.42 -4.52 -2.84
CA LEU A 291 16.16 -5.62 -3.47
C LEU A 291 15.36 -6.33 -4.57
N ALA A 292 14.03 -6.30 -4.51
CA ALA A 292 13.14 -7.05 -5.37
C ALA A 292 12.10 -6.16 -6.05
N TYR A 293 11.91 -6.39 -7.34
CA TYR A 293 10.90 -5.71 -8.17
C TYR A 293 10.12 -6.77 -8.97
N GLY A 294 8.90 -7.03 -8.57
CA GLY A 294 8.03 -8.06 -9.14
C GLY A 294 6.69 -8.14 -8.42
N LEU A 295 5.82 -9.04 -8.86
CA LEU A 295 4.58 -9.32 -8.15
C LEU A 295 4.87 -9.96 -6.79
N PHE A 296 5.70 -11.01 -6.78
CA PHE A 296 6.20 -11.65 -5.57
C PHE A 296 7.67 -11.29 -5.36
N GLY A 297 8.02 -10.79 -4.17
CA GLY A 297 9.40 -10.64 -3.73
C GLY A 297 10.02 -11.99 -3.40
N SER A 298 9.34 -12.78 -2.56
CA SER A 298 9.78 -14.13 -2.22
C SER A 298 8.62 -15.11 -2.01
N ILE A 299 8.89 -16.36 -2.40
CA ILE A 299 8.01 -17.49 -2.14
C ILE A 299 8.81 -18.66 -1.58
N GLU A 300 8.27 -19.39 -0.60
CA GLU A 300 8.87 -20.61 -0.07
C GLU A 300 7.80 -21.67 0.22
N ASN A 301 8.06 -22.93 -0.18
CA ASN A 301 7.10 -24.05 -0.07
C ASN A 301 5.72 -23.67 -0.67
N ALA A 302 5.71 -22.95 -1.80
CA ALA A 302 4.53 -22.37 -2.40
C ALA A 302 4.26 -22.91 -3.81
N THR A 303 3.02 -22.75 -4.26
CA THR A 303 2.63 -22.99 -5.66
C THR A 303 2.02 -21.73 -6.24
N ILE A 304 2.58 -21.22 -7.35
CA ILE A 304 2.00 -20.14 -8.15
C ILE A 304 1.54 -20.73 -9.47
N LYS A 305 0.24 -20.62 -9.78
CA LYS A 305 -0.28 -21.27 -10.98
C LYS A 305 -1.32 -20.46 -11.75
N ASN A 306 -1.38 -20.71 -13.06
CA ASN A 306 -2.42 -20.20 -13.96
C ASN A 306 -2.60 -18.68 -13.89
N LEU A 307 -1.51 -17.92 -13.85
CA LEU A 307 -1.53 -16.46 -13.70
C LEU A 307 -0.98 -15.77 -14.95
N VAL A 308 -1.66 -14.72 -15.39
CA VAL A 308 -1.21 -13.85 -16.47
C VAL A 308 -0.76 -12.49 -15.90
N LEU A 309 0.39 -12.01 -16.32
CA LEU A 309 0.90 -10.68 -15.98
C LEU A 309 0.86 -9.78 -17.22
N GLY A 310 0.07 -8.70 -17.16
CA GLY A 310 -0.21 -7.85 -18.32
C GLY A 310 -1.15 -8.51 -19.31
N ASP A 311 -1.18 -8.00 -20.52
CA ASP A 311 -1.89 -8.58 -21.65
C ASP A 311 -1.18 -8.25 -22.98
N ALA A 312 -1.62 -8.91 -24.06
CA ALA A 312 -1.00 -8.76 -25.38
C ALA A 312 -1.30 -7.38 -26.04
N SER A 313 -2.33 -6.67 -25.58
CA SER A 313 -2.79 -5.41 -26.16
C SER A 313 -2.21 -4.17 -25.49
N THR A 314 -1.82 -4.30 -24.21
CA THR A 314 -1.32 -3.19 -23.39
C THR A 314 0.04 -3.58 -22.80
N THR A 315 1.11 -3.17 -23.50
CA THR A 315 2.48 -3.51 -23.09
C THR A 315 3.02 -2.42 -22.17
N ILE A 316 3.20 -2.73 -20.89
CA ILE A 316 3.89 -1.85 -19.94
C ILE A 316 5.37 -2.22 -19.91
N THR A 317 6.23 -1.22 -19.92
CA THR A 317 7.66 -1.36 -19.71
C THR A 317 8.03 -0.85 -18.33
N TRP A 318 8.63 -1.71 -17.52
CA TRP A 318 9.21 -1.32 -16.24
C TRP A 318 10.58 -0.70 -16.46
N MET A 319 10.67 0.60 -16.17
CA MET A 319 11.90 1.38 -16.33
C MET A 319 12.68 1.40 -15.02
N MET A 320 13.87 0.79 -15.01
CA MET A 320 14.76 0.79 -13.87
C MET A 320 15.93 1.72 -14.14
N SER A 321 16.04 2.80 -13.38
CA SER A 321 17.06 3.84 -13.52
C SER A 321 17.91 4.00 -12.24
N GLY A 322 18.91 4.87 -12.27
CA GLY A 322 19.76 5.16 -11.12
C GLY A 322 21.01 4.30 -11.05
N THR A 323 21.45 3.97 -9.85
CA THR A 323 22.63 3.13 -9.60
C THR A 323 22.21 1.88 -8.83
N ALA A 324 22.42 0.70 -9.41
CA ALA A 324 22.09 -0.56 -8.75
C ALA A 324 22.83 -0.68 -7.42
N SER A 325 22.07 -0.87 -6.36
CA SER A 325 22.58 -1.32 -5.07
C SER A 325 22.91 -2.82 -5.14
N LYS A 326 23.52 -3.33 -4.09
CA LYS A 326 23.87 -4.75 -4.00
C LYS A 326 22.64 -5.64 -4.23
N TYR A 327 22.78 -6.67 -5.08
CA TYR A 327 21.82 -7.78 -5.23
C TYR A 327 20.39 -7.39 -5.63
N THR A 328 20.25 -6.60 -6.69
CA THR A 328 18.91 -6.27 -7.22
C THR A 328 18.36 -7.42 -8.07
N VAL A 329 17.10 -7.81 -7.81
CA VAL A 329 16.35 -8.79 -8.61
C VAL A 329 15.13 -8.13 -9.24
N ILE A 330 14.98 -8.32 -10.54
CA ILE A 330 13.85 -7.80 -11.31
C ILE A 330 13.24 -8.97 -12.09
N ALA A 331 12.04 -9.35 -11.70
CA ALA A 331 11.33 -10.45 -12.34
C ALA A 331 9.82 -10.26 -12.17
N PRO A 332 9.04 -10.16 -13.24
CA PRO A 332 7.62 -9.81 -13.16
C PRO A 332 6.82 -10.72 -12.24
N LEU A 333 7.07 -12.01 -12.24
CA LEU A 333 6.28 -12.95 -11.45
C LEU A 333 6.86 -13.15 -10.04
N VAL A 334 8.10 -13.67 -9.94
CA VAL A 334 8.73 -14.00 -8.65
C VAL A 334 10.20 -13.62 -8.68
N CYS A 335 10.63 -12.79 -7.73
CA CYS A 335 12.04 -12.43 -7.62
C CYS A 335 12.88 -13.56 -7.03
N PHE A 336 12.42 -14.19 -5.93
CA PHE A 336 13.10 -15.31 -5.30
C PHE A 336 12.13 -16.44 -4.95
N ALA A 337 12.43 -17.67 -5.42
CA ALA A 337 11.62 -18.85 -5.16
C ALA A 337 12.46 -19.99 -4.56
N LYS A 338 11.98 -20.55 -3.44
CA LYS A 338 12.64 -21.66 -2.74
C LYS A 338 11.64 -22.78 -2.48
N LYS A 339 12.02 -24.04 -2.84
CA LYS A 339 11.19 -25.25 -2.62
C LYS A 339 9.75 -25.10 -3.13
N SER A 340 9.57 -24.46 -4.28
CA SER A 340 8.27 -24.03 -4.78
C SER A 340 7.98 -24.57 -6.18
N VAL A 341 6.74 -24.42 -6.62
CA VAL A 341 6.29 -24.77 -7.98
C VAL A 341 5.66 -23.55 -8.65
N ILE A 342 6.04 -23.27 -9.89
CA ILE A 342 5.47 -22.20 -10.70
C ILE A 342 5.03 -22.80 -12.02
N GLU A 343 3.72 -22.83 -12.31
CA GLU A 343 3.19 -23.49 -13.50
C GLU A 343 2.08 -22.72 -14.20
N GLY A 344 1.97 -22.84 -15.53
CA GLY A 344 0.90 -22.22 -16.31
C GLY A 344 0.89 -20.69 -16.28
N CYS A 345 2.02 -20.05 -16.00
CA CYS A 345 2.11 -18.59 -15.85
C CYS A 345 2.67 -17.94 -17.12
N THR A 346 2.12 -16.75 -17.46
CA THR A 346 2.56 -15.97 -18.64
C THR A 346 2.84 -14.53 -18.26
N ASN A 347 3.97 -13.99 -18.73
CA ASN A 347 4.33 -12.57 -18.60
C ASN A 347 4.25 -11.86 -19.95
N TYR A 348 3.66 -10.64 -19.95
CA TYR A 348 3.68 -9.69 -21.07
C TYR A 348 4.40 -8.38 -20.73
N TYR A 349 4.80 -8.14 -19.46
CA TYR A 349 5.53 -6.94 -19.09
C TYR A 349 6.95 -6.93 -19.65
N ASN A 350 7.39 -5.77 -20.11
CA ASN A 350 8.75 -5.54 -20.54
C ASN A 350 9.61 -5.02 -19.39
N ILE A 351 10.90 -5.29 -19.44
CA ILE A 351 11.89 -4.75 -18.51
C ILE A 351 12.96 -3.97 -19.28
N ASP A 352 13.16 -2.73 -18.91
CA ASP A 352 14.21 -1.87 -19.39
C ASP A 352 15.09 -1.39 -18.23
N PHE A 353 16.22 -2.04 -18.05
CA PHE A 353 17.17 -1.74 -17.00
C PHE A 353 18.25 -0.81 -17.54
N THR A 354 18.09 0.49 -17.31
CA THR A 354 19.06 1.53 -17.72
C THR A 354 19.96 1.98 -16.57
N ALA A 355 19.80 1.38 -15.38
CA ALA A 355 20.58 1.72 -14.20
C ALA A 355 22.06 1.39 -14.36
N ASP A 356 22.92 2.24 -13.79
CA ASP A 356 24.36 2.00 -13.71
C ASP A 356 24.68 0.96 -12.63
N ASN A 357 25.38 -0.10 -12.99
CA ASN A 357 25.95 -1.04 -12.02
C ASN A 357 27.43 -0.73 -11.79
N LYS A 358 27.74 0.08 -10.78
CA LYS A 358 29.11 0.53 -10.48
C LYS A 358 29.95 -0.47 -9.69
N SER A 359 29.33 -1.40 -8.99
CA SER A 359 30.02 -2.25 -8.02
C SER A 359 30.41 -3.63 -8.53
N GLY A 360 29.97 -4.02 -9.74
CA GLY A 360 30.13 -5.39 -10.26
C GLY A 360 29.33 -6.43 -9.48
N GLU A 361 28.30 -5.98 -8.75
CA GLU A 361 27.50 -6.81 -7.89
C GLU A 361 26.47 -7.65 -8.65
N PHE A 362 25.96 -8.69 -8.00
CA PHE A 362 25.04 -9.63 -8.62
C PHE A 362 23.66 -9.00 -8.83
N ASN A 363 23.21 -8.97 -10.07
CA ASN A 363 21.87 -8.54 -10.44
C ASN A 363 21.21 -9.62 -11.29
N ALA A 364 20.00 -10.02 -10.91
CA ALA A 364 19.22 -11.03 -11.61
C ALA A 364 18.01 -10.39 -12.30
N LEU A 365 18.00 -10.43 -13.63
CA LEU A 365 16.92 -9.90 -14.45
C LEU A 365 16.33 -11.00 -15.31
N SER A 366 15.01 -11.16 -15.26
CA SER A 366 14.37 -12.15 -16.12
C SER A 366 12.95 -11.73 -16.52
N GLY A 367 12.47 -12.29 -17.61
CA GLY A 367 11.11 -12.09 -18.05
C GLY A 367 10.06 -12.77 -17.16
N LEU A 368 10.44 -13.64 -16.22
CA LEU A 368 9.47 -14.33 -15.39
C LEU A 368 9.92 -14.53 -13.93
N VAL A 369 11.04 -15.24 -13.69
CA VAL A 369 11.52 -15.60 -12.35
C VAL A 369 12.99 -15.22 -12.18
N GLY A 370 13.31 -14.52 -11.10
CA GLY A 370 14.67 -14.04 -10.85
C GLY A 370 15.64 -15.17 -10.47
N THR A 371 15.49 -15.68 -9.26
CA THR A 371 16.38 -16.71 -8.71
C THR A 371 15.57 -17.87 -8.13
N ILE A 372 16.03 -19.09 -8.36
CA ILE A 372 15.41 -20.30 -7.80
C ILE A 372 16.40 -21.15 -7.00
N VAL A 373 15.88 -21.74 -5.92
CA VAL A 373 16.55 -22.74 -5.08
C VAL A 373 15.58 -23.92 -4.92
N ASN A 374 15.96 -25.11 -5.40
CA ASN A 374 15.11 -26.31 -5.30
C ASN A 374 13.63 -26.06 -5.73
N THR A 375 13.44 -25.41 -6.86
CA THR A 375 12.13 -24.94 -7.33
C THR A 375 11.89 -25.43 -8.77
N THR A 376 10.65 -25.82 -9.07
CA THR A 376 10.23 -26.21 -10.42
C THR A 376 9.49 -25.05 -11.10
N ILE A 377 9.88 -24.70 -12.33
CA ILE A 377 9.16 -23.80 -13.22
C ILE A 377 8.60 -24.61 -14.40
N GLY A 378 7.29 -24.54 -14.64
CA GLY A 378 6.56 -25.39 -15.55
C GLY A 378 6.13 -26.70 -14.89
N GLY A 379 5.45 -27.54 -15.61
CA GLY A 379 4.89 -28.79 -15.09
C GLY A 379 5.25 -30.01 -15.92
N GLU A 380 4.48 -31.05 -15.78
CA GLU A 380 4.71 -32.33 -16.49
C GLU A 380 4.15 -32.34 -17.93
N SER A 381 3.47 -31.26 -18.34
CA SER A 381 2.90 -31.11 -19.68
C SER A 381 3.08 -29.71 -20.22
N LYS A 382 2.94 -29.58 -21.55
CA LYS A 382 3.03 -28.28 -22.23
C LYS A 382 1.96 -27.28 -21.74
N ALA A 383 0.81 -27.74 -21.29
CA ALA A 383 -0.26 -26.90 -20.76
C ALA A 383 0.11 -26.26 -19.41
N GLN A 384 1.00 -26.88 -18.66
CA GLN A 384 1.54 -26.36 -17.39
C GLN A 384 2.83 -25.55 -17.57
N GLY A 385 3.32 -25.43 -18.80
CA GLY A 385 4.51 -24.65 -19.12
C GLY A 385 4.32 -23.16 -18.84
N CYS A 386 5.42 -22.49 -18.52
CA CYS A 386 5.42 -21.04 -18.31
C CYS A 386 5.98 -20.30 -19.53
N SER A 387 5.55 -19.05 -19.74
CA SER A 387 6.05 -18.28 -20.87
C SER A 387 6.36 -16.82 -20.54
N ASN A 388 7.40 -16.29 -21.18
CA ASN A 388 7.68 -14.88 -21.24
C ASN A 388 7.44 -14.35 -22.66
N ARG A 389 6.68 -13.25 -22.77
CA ARG A 389 6.39 -12.55 -24.03
C ARG A 389 6.93 -11.12 -24.04
N GLY A 390 7.30 -10.58 -22.88
CA GLY A 390 7.93 -9.27 -22.76
C GLY A 390 9.44 -9.31 -23.11
N PHE A 391 9.97 -8.19 -23.58
CA PHE A 391 11.43 -8.08 -23.75
C PHE A 391 12.13 -7.83 -22.41
N VAL A 392 13.40 -8.23 -22.34
CA VAL A 392 14.30 -7.92 -21.23
C VAL A 392 15.52 -7.22 -21.79
N ARG A 393 15.68 -5.93 -21.48
CA ARG A 393 16.81 -5.13 -21.92
C ARG A 393 17.60 -4.63 -20.73
N THR A 394 18.91 -4.74 -20.79
CA THR A 394 19.81 -4.14 -19.82
C THR A 394 20.67 -3.08 -20.50
N GLY A 395 20.84 -1.96 -19.80
CA GLY A 395 21.73 -0.89 -20.23
C GLY A 395 23.19 -1.19 -19.91
N ARG A 396 23.98 -0.14 -20.00
CA ARG A 396 25.43 -0.18 -19.77
C ARG A 396 25.78 -0.51 -18.33
N ILE A 397 26.78 -1.37 -18.12
CA ILE A 397 27.49 -1.51 -16.85
C ILE A 397 28.75 -0.67 -16.89
N SER A 398 28.83 0.34 -16.01
CA SER A 398 29.93 1.29 -16.01
C SER A 398 31.19 0.82 -15.26
N ASN A 399 31.13 -0.31 -14.56
CA ASN A 399 32.29 -0.82 -13.81
C ASN A 399 33.25 -1.60 -14.70
N THR A 400 34.39 -0.99 -14.94
CA THR A 400 35.50 -1.56 -15.74
C THR A 400 36.42 -2.49 -14.94
N ALA A 401 36.37 -2.45 -13.60
CA ALA A 401 37.36 -3.15 -12.78
C ALA A 401 37.14 -4.67 -12.70
N ASN A 402 35.92 -5.15 -12.82
CA ASN A 402 35.57 -6.57 -12.66
C ASN A 402 34.79 -7.18 -13.84
N GLY A 403 34.81 -6.55 -15.00
CA GLY A 403 34.34 -7.17 -16.25
C GLY A 403 32.83 -7.49 -16.32
N GLY A 404 31.99 -6.86 -15.52
CA GLY A 404 30.54 -7.04 -15.63
C GLY A 404 30.03 -8.45 -15.26
N THR A 405 30.69 -9.16 -14.38
CA THR A 405 30.37 -10.55 -14.00
C THR A 405 29.04 -10.71 -13.27
N GLY A 406 28.52 -9.63 -12.68
CA GLY A 406 27.34 -9.67 -11.81
C GLY A 406 25.99 -9.71 -12.52
N MET A 407 25.91 -9.46 -13.84
CA MET A 407 24.64 -9.40 -14.54
C MET A 407 24.18 -10.78 -15.03
N GLN A 408 22.99 -11.20 -14.63
CA GLN A 408 22.34 -12.43 -15.05
C GLN A 408 21.01 -12.08 -15.73
N THR A 409 20.93 -12.25 -17.04
CA THR A 409 19.75 -11.82 -17.81
C THR A 409 19.14 -12.97 -18.60
N ALA A 410 17.85 -13.25 -18.40
CA ALA A 410 17.20 -14.37 -19.06
C ALA A 410 15.74 -14.10 -19.45
N GLY A 411 15.23 -14.94 -20.34
CA GLY A 411 13.81 -14.92 -20.70
C GLY A 411 12.92 -15.51 -19.61
N ILE A 412 13.35 -16.59 -18.95
CA ILE A 412 12.51 -17.31 -17.96
C ILE A 412 13.08 -17.22 -16.56
N CYS A 413 14.35 -17.62 -16.34
CA CYS A 413 14.96 -17.63 -15.02
C CYS A 413 16.38 -17.09 -15.05
N ALA A 414 16.68 -16.06 -14.29
CA ALA A 414 18.01 -15.47 -14.32
C ALA A 414 19.06 -16.37 -13.67
N PHE A 415 18.74 -17.01 -12.53
CA PHE A 415 19.72 -17.78 -11.79
C PHE A 415 19.15 -19.04 -11.14
N MET A 416 19.69 -20.19 -11.51
CA MET A 416 19.47 -21.45 -10.82
C MET A 416 20.62 -21.68 -9.83
N ALA A 417 20.32 -21.53 -8.55
CA ALA A 417 21.31 -21.59 -7.49
C ALA A 417 21.87 -22.99 -7.28
N LYS A 418 22.99 -23.07 -6.55
CA LYS A 418 23.67 -24.33 -6.21
C LYS A 418 22.89 -25.10 -5.13
N ALA A 419 21.73 -25.65 -5.51
CA ALA A 419 20.92 -26.51 -4.67
C ALA A 419 20.27 -27.60 -5.52
N GLU A 420 20.14 -28.79 -4.97
CA GLU A 420 19.46 -29.90 -5.64
C GLU A 420 17.99 -29.57 -5.95
N GLY A 421 17.44 -30.17 -6.99
CA GLY A 421 16.01 -30.16 -7.29
C GLY A 421 15.50 -28.98 -8.13
N GLY A 422 16.33 -28.04 -8.56
CA GLY A 422 15.93 -27.02 -9.51
C GLY A 422 15.55 -27.64 -10.87
N LYS A 423 14.34 -27.30 -11.41
CA LYS A 423 13.85 -27.85 -12.67
C LYS A 423 13.09 -26.81 -13.48
N LEU A 424 13.37 -26.71 -14.78
CA LEU A 424 12.51 -26.03 -15.74
C LEU A 424 11.99 -27.05 -16.75
N ASN A 425 10.67 -27.00 -17.05
CA ASN A 425 10.06 -27.91 -17.98
C ASN A 425 8.94 -27.24 -18.79
N TYR A 426 8.92 -27.45 -20.11
CA TYR A 426 7.95 -26.83 -21.02
C TYR A 426 7.87 -25.31 -20.98
N CYS A 427 8.96 -24.62 -20.63
CA CYS A 427 8.98 -23.16 -20.61
C CYS A 427 9.34 -22.59 -21.99
N THR A 428 8.68 -21.47 -22.36
CA THR A 428 8.96 -20.83 -23.65
C THR A 428 9.23 -19.33 -23.47
N ASN A 429 10.38 -18.87 -23.96
CA ASN A 429 10.66 -17.45 -24.11
C ASN A 429 10.34 -16.97 -25.53
N TYR A 430 9.45 -16.00 -25.67
CA TYR A 430 9.13 -15.29 -26.91
C TYR A 430 9.76 -13.90 -26.96
N GLY A 431 10.10 -13.33 -25.79
CA GLY A 431 10.64 -11.97 -25.68
C GLY A 431 12.09 -11.88 -26.14
N ASN A 432 12.44 -10.79 -26.77
CA ASN A 432 13.82 -10.48 -27.10
C ASN A 432 14.62 -10.14 -25.83
N ILE A 433 15.88 -10.52 -25.81
CA ILE A 433 16.80 -10.25 -24.71
C ILE A 433 17.99 -9.46 -25.24
N SER A 434 18.21 -8.28 -24.67
CA SER A 434 19.36 -7.45 -25.00
C SER A 434 20.19 -7.18 -23.74
N CYS A 435 21.44 -7.64 -23.73
CA CYS A 435 22.33 -7.47 -22.58
C CYS A 435 23.79 -7.32 -23.03
N PRO A 436 24.40 -6.14 -22.84
CA PRO A 436 25.78 -5.90 -23.26
C PRO A 436 26.84 -6.59 -22.39
N SER A 437 26.46 -7.20 -21.25
CA SER A 437 27.44 -7.75 -20.30
C SER A 437 26.87 -8.89 -19.46
N GLY A 438 27.76 -9.67 -18.83
CA GLY A 438 27.37 -10.76 -17.95
C GLY A 438 26.96 -12.05 -18.67
N ARG A 439 26.02 -12.79 -18.07
CA ARG A 439 25.50 -14.04 -18.63
C ARG A 439 24.09 -13.83 -19.14
N THR A 440 23.85 -14.26 -20.37
CA THR A 440 22.57 -14.05 -21.04
C THR A 440 22.07 -15.37 -21.61
N GLY A 441 20.87 -15.79 -21.23
CA GLY A 441 20.25 -17.03 -21.75
C GLY A 441 18.81 -16.83 -22.17
N GLY A 442 18.40 -17.48 -23.25
CA GLY A 442 17.00 -17.46 -23.69
C GLY A 442 16.04 -18.01 -22.65
N ILE A 443 16.46 -19.02 -21.93
CA ILE A 443 15.70 -19.64 -20.84
C ILE A 443 16.35 -19.35 -19.49
N VAL A 444 17.65 -19.67 -19.32
CA VAL A 444 18.38 -19.49 -18.05
C VAL A 444 19.68 -18.74 -18.29
N ALA A 445 19.97 -17.69 -17.54
CA ALA A 445 21.24 -16.99 -17.67
C ALA A 445 22.39 -17.77 -17.02
N THR A 446 22.20 -18.22 -15.78
CA THR A 446 23.22 -19.04 -15.08
C THR A 446 22.59 -20.30 -14.50
N LEU A 447 23.09 -21.43 -14.94
CA LEU A 447 22.75 -22.75 -14.46
C LEU A 447 23.90 -23.30 -13.61
N MET A 448 23.68 -23.35 -12.27
CA MET A 448 24.67 -23.96 -11.38
C MET A 448 24.32 -25.43 -11.10
N TYR A 449 23.08 -25.69 -10.77
CA TYR A 449 22.52 -27.03 -10.51
C TYR A 449 21.11 -27.13 -11.06
N GLY A 450 20.68 -28.33 -11.42
CA GLY A 450 19.32 -28.62 -11.83
C GLY A 450 19.17 -28.95 -13.31
N ASN A 451 17.94 -29.08 -13.74
CA ASN A 451 17.63 -29.66 -15.05
C ASN A 451 16.69 -28.76 -15.86
N ILE A 452 16.91 -28.72 -17.17
CA ILE A 452 16.09 -27.98 -18.13
C ILE A 452 15.62 -28.94 -19.19
N TYR A 453 14.30 -29.15 -19.30
CA TYR A 453 13.68 -30.06 -20.24
C TYR A 453 12.64 -29.35 -21.11
N ASN A 454 12.53 -29.74 -22.36
CA ASN A 454 11.44 -29.37 -23.28
C ASN A 454 11.22 -27.82 -23.36
N CYS A 455 12.27 -27.03 -23.20
CA CYS A 455 12.18 -25.57 -23.20
C CYS A 455 12.58 -24.96 -24.54
N ASP A 456 11.83 -23.96 -24.98
CA ASP A 456 12.03 -23.26 -26.24
C ASP A 456 12.42 -21.79 -26.06
N ASN A 457 13.48 -21.35 -26.72
CA ASN A 457 13.71 -19.93 -26.94
C ASN A 457 13.30 -19.53 -28.35
N ARG A 458 12.42 -18.55 -28.49
CA ARG A 458 11.95 -17.98 -29.77
C ARG A 458 12.34 -16.51 -29.95
N GLY A 459 12.74 -15.84 -28.86
CA GLY A 459 13.22 -14.47 -28.88
C GLY A 459 14.68 -14.38 -29.36
N THR A 460 15.02 -13.26 -29.96
CA THR A 460 16.40 -12.91 -30.31
C THR A 460 17.19 -12.56 -29.03
N ILE A 461 18.41 -13.05 -28.94
CA ILE A 461 19.36 -12.69 -27.90
C ILE A 461 20.48 -11.91 -28.54
N GLU A 462 20.72 -10.69 -28.07
CA GLU A 462 21.76 -9.82 -28.63
C GLU A 462 22.51 -9.03 -27.57
N ASP A 463 23.73 -8.65 -27.90
CA ASP A 463 24.45 -7.61 -27.19
C ASP A 463 24.24 -6.27 -27.91
N ASP A 464 23.27 -5.52 -27.44
CA ASP A 464 22.81 -4.30 -28.06
C ASP A 464 23.96 -3.30 -28.32
N LYS A 465 24.11 -2.87 -29.60
CA LYS A 465 24.98 -1.79 -29.97
C LYS A 465 24.51 -0.42 -29.51
N VAL A 466 23.20 -0.26 -29.31
CA VAL A 466 22.57 1.03 -29.04
C VAL A 466 22.86 1.53 -27.62
N GLY A 467 23.06 0.62 -26.66
CA GLY A 467 23.50 0.93 -25.29
C GLY A 467 25.02 1.18 -25.21
N GLN A 468 25.77 0.96 -26.27
CA GLN A 468 27.18 1.13 -26.32
C GLN A 468 27.57 2.57 -26.67
N HIS A 469 27.83 3.34 -25.65
CA HIS A 469 28.92 4.30 -25.67
C HIS A 469 29.01 5.21 -26.88
N GLU A 470 28.20 6.23 -26.96
CA GLU A 470 28.69 7.44 -27.64
C GLU A 470 30.04 7.82 -26.99
N GLY A 471 31.14 7.46 -27.65
CA GLY A 471 32.47 8.00 -27.44
C GLY A 471 33.45 7.28 -26.49
N LYS A 472 33.18 6.03 -26.03
CA LYS A 472 34.20 5.26 -25.26
C LYS A 472 34.35 3.85 -25.82
N GLU A 473 35.14 3.76 -26.89
CA GLU A 473 35.63 2.47 -27.36
C GLU A 473 36.59 1.82 -26.35
N ALA A 474 36.42 0.50 -26.16
CA ALA A 474 37.50 -0.46 -26.08
C ALA A 474 38.39 -0.57 -24.85
N SER A 475 37.99 -0.15 -23.66
CA SER A 475 38.81 -0.56 -22.49
C SER A 475 38.12 -1.55 -21.53
N VAL A 476 36.94 -2.03 -21.85
CA VAL A 476 36.23 -3.02 -21.03
C VAL A 476 36.59 -4.42 -21.53
N THR A 477 37.36 -5.13 -20.74
CA THR A 477 37.63 -6.55 -20.98
C THR A 477 36.39 -7.36 -20.70
N TYR A 478 35.60 -7.65 -21.74
CA TYR A 478 34.37 -8.46 -21.65
C TYR A 478 34.63 -9.96 -21.44
N ASN A 479 35.68 -10.32 -20.70
CA ASN A 479 36.19 -11.68 -20.52
C ASN A 479 35.16 -12.66 -19.92
N TYR A 480 34.05 -12.15 -19.36
CA TYR A 480 33.06 -12.95 -18.68
C TYR A 480 31.68 -12.97 -19.37
N LYS A 481 31.56 -12.36 -20.55
CA LYS A 481 30.31 -12.40 -21.27
C LYS A 481 30.07 -13.78 -21.86
N ARG A 482 28.89 -14.31 -21.60
CA ARG A 482 28.46 -15.64 -22.08
C ARG A 482 27.01 -15.54 -22.56
N MET A 483 26.76 -15.97 -23.78
CA MET A 483 25.44 -15.90 -24.41
C MET A 483 25.05 -17.26 -24.96
N GLY A 484 23.86 -17.75 -24.58
CA GLY A 484 23.34 -19.01 -25.10
C GLY A 484 21.88 -18.94 -25.43
N GLY A 485 21.47 -19.65 -26.47
CA GLY A 485 20.08 -19.71 -26.90
C GLY A 485 19.14 -20.27 -25.83
N ILE A 486 19.63 -21.16 -24.99
CA ILE A 486 18.92 -21.74 -23.85
C ILE A 486 19.60 -21.30 -22.55
N VAL A 487 20.91 -21.60 -22.37
CA VAL A 487 21.65 -21.31 -21.14
C VAL A 487 22.81 -20.37 -21.46
N GLY A 488 22.91 -19.23 -20.77
CA GLY A 488 24.02 -18.30 -20.93
C GLY A 488 25.34 -18.89 -20.50
N GLY A 489 25.38 -19.52 -19.35
CA GLY A 489 26.56 -20.23 -18.91
C GLY A 489 26.34 -21.06 -17.66
N THR A 490 27.24 -22.04 -17.47
CA THR A 490 27.38 -22.79 -16.23
C THR A 490 28.53 -22.17 -15.43
N ASP A 491 28.54 -22.36 -14.13
CA ASP A 491 29.62 -21.80 -13.31
C ASP A 491 30.81 -22.74 -13.19
N ASP A 492 31.98 -22.16 -12.90
CA ASP A 492 33.25 -22.86 -12.66
C ASP A 492 33.21 -23.63 -11.35
N LEU A 493 32.57 -24.77 -11.32
CA LEU A 493 32.61 -25.63 -10.15
C LEU A 493 33.74 -26.66 -10.31
N LYS A 494 34.71 -26.59 -9.45
CA LYS A 494 35.76 -27.60 -9.31
C LYS A 494 35.23 -29.00 -8.97
N THR A 495 33.93 -29.11 -8.73
CA THR A 495 33.17 -30.35 -8.51
C THR A 495 32.21 -30.53 -9.67
N LYS A 496 32.06 -31.76 -10.20
CA LYS A 496 31.18 -32.05 -11.34
C LYS A 496 29.81 -31.40 -11.16
N PRO A 497 29.40 -30.47 -12.03
CA PRO A 497 28.08 -29.91 -11.95
C PRO A 497 27.08 -30.98 -12.38
N GLU A 498 26.06 -31.21 -11.55
CA GLU A 498 24.93 -32.07 -11.91
C GLU A 498 23.85 -31.21 -12.56
N TYR A 499 23.91 -31.08 -13.87
CA TYR A 499 22.86 -30.43 -14.65
C TYR A 499 22.57 -31.23 -15.94
N THR A 500 21.31 -31.13 -16.37
CA THR A 500 20.86 -31.69 -17.67
C THR A 500 20.17 -30.58 -18.46
N VAL A 501 20.48 -30.51 -19.75
CA VAL A 501 19.72 -29.69 -20.72
C VAL A 501 19.32 -30.64 -21.87
N GLU A 502 18.02 -30.98 -21.91
CA GLU A 502 17.52 -32.02 -22.82
C GLU A 502 16.23 -31.59 -23.51
N SER A 503 16.08 -31.98 -24.77
CA SER A 503 14.89 -31.65 -25.57
C SER A 503 14.57 -30.17 -25.67
N CYS A 504 15.58 -29.31 -25.59
CA CYS A 504 15.45 -27.86 -25.66
C CYS A 504 15.81 -27.36 -27.05
N THR A 505 15.04 -26.36 -27.53
CA THR A 505 15.24 -25.81 -28.87
C THR A 505 15.44 -24.30 -28.83
N ASN A 506 16.47 -23.81 -29.48
CA ASN A 506 16.61 -22.39 -29.76
C ASN A 506 16.19 -22.09 -31.20
N TYR A 507 15.09 -21.39 -31.38
CA TYR A 507 14.60 -20.87 -32.68
C TYR A 507 15.04 -19.43 -32.92
N GLY A 508 15.43 -18.71 -31.86
CA GLY A 508 15.84 -17.31 -31.95
C GLY A 508 17.29 -17.15 -32.38
N ASN A 509 17.62 -16.00 -32.90
CA ASN A 509 19.00 -15.65 -33.22
C ASN A 509 19.79 -15.37 -31.95
N VAL A 510 21.06 -15.77 -31.93
CA VAL A 510 22.03 -15.36 -30.90
C VAL A 510 23.09 -14.52 -31.61
N MET A 511 23.00 -13.21 -31.43
CA MET A 511 23.82 -12.23 -32.13
C MET A 511 24.79 -11.55 -31.19
N THR A 512 26.08 -11.54 -31.52
CA THR A 512 27.08 -10.86 -30.74
C THR A 512 27.88 -9.89 -31.60
N HIS A 513 28.10 -8.68 -31.09
CA HIS A 513 28.95 -7.67 -31.67
C HIS A 513 30.29 -7.53 -30.92
N LEU A 514 30.41 -8.21 -29.79
CA LEU A 514 31.57 -8.21 -28.91
C LEU A 514 32.20 -9.59 -28.90
N SER A 515 33.52 -9.67 -28.70
CA SER A 515 34.20 -10.95 -28.55
C SER A 515 33.79 -11.63 -27.24
N VAL A 516 32.93 -12.64 -27.34
CA VAL A 516 32.35 -13.33 -26.19
C VAL A 516 32.20 -14.83 -26.46
N ARG A 517 31.94 -15.60 -25.42
CA ARG A 517 31.57 -17.03 -25.54
C ARG A 517 30.09 -17.13 -25.89
N THR A 518 29.84 -17.64 -27.09
CA THR A 518 28.46 -17.68 -27.63
C THR A 518 28.14 -19.09 -28.11
N GLY A 519 26.93 -19.56 -27.82
CA GLY A 519 26.45 -20.87 -28.27
C GLY A 519 24.97 -20.85 -28.64
N GLY A 520 24.59 -21.66 -29.64
CA GLY A 520 23.19 -21.79 -30.05
C GLY A 520 22.28 -22.36 -28.94
N ILE A 521 22.83 -23.17 -28.06
CA ILE A 521 22.14 -23.73 -26.87
C ILE A 521 22.80 -23.24 -25.59
N ILE A 522 24.08 -23.53 -25.37
CA ILE A 522 24.83 -23.14 -24.17
C ILE A 522 25.98 -22.20 -24.58
N GLY A 523 26.05 -21.02 -24.00
CA GLY A 523 27.09 -20.06 -24.32
C GLY A 523 28.46 -20.46 -23.76
N HIS A 524 28.47 -21.08 -22.59
CA HIS A 524 29.69 -21.61 -21.97
C HIS A 524 29.38 -22.72 -20.98
N SER A 525 30.04 -23.83 -21.12
CA SER A 525 30.08 -24.92 -20.12
C SER A 525 31.54 -25.15 -19.71
N ASN A 526 31.77 -25.38 -18.43
CA ASN A 526 33.07 -25.78 -17.90
C ASN A 526 33.07 -27.28 -17.68
#